data_7f78aa7dc37e64b529e8d6c4931e5e98
#
_entry.id   7f78aa7dc37e64b529e8d6c4931e5e98
#
_cell.length_a   1.000
_cell.length_b   1.000
_cell.length_c   1.000
_cell.angle_alpha   90.00
_cell.angle_beta   90.00
_cell.angle_gamma   90.00
#
_symmetry.space_group_name_H-M   'P 1'
#
loop_
_entity.id
_entity.type
_entity.pdbx_description
1 polymer ?
#
loop_
_entity_poly.entity_id
_entity_poly.type
_entity_poly.pdbx_seq_one_letter_code
_entity_poly.pdbx_strand_id
1 'polypeptide(L)'
;GTQTSAEGIKQVGAKAALSVKNIPGREVITSFAGLRAHVTVPPYAAEEASAAGNGEALKSVRPAYEEDFVIGEAADAPGFIDVAGMESPGLSCAPAVGEYVAELVRAILKPQEKKNFVSTRKGIPCMESASDEERQRLIKENPAYGNVICRCEMVTEGEILDAIRRPLGARTTDGVKRRTRAGMGRCQSGFCNPKVVEILARELQVDESEIRKAGDGSWYLLPLEEKA
;
A
#
# COMPACT_ATOMS: atom_id res chain seq x y z
N GLY A 1 -5.05 -14.52 13.47
CA GLY A 1 -4.15 -13.51 14.03
C GLY A 1 -2.98 -13.22 13.13
N THR A 2 -2.26 -12.14 13.40
CA THR A 2 -1.09 -11.70 12.61
C THR A 2 0.24 -12.16 13.24
N GLN A 3 0.20 -13.14 14.12
CA GLN A 3 1.40 -13.70 14.71
C GLN A 3 2.06 -14.69 13.74
N THR A 4 3.39 -14.61 13.65
CA THR A 4 4.17 -15.61 12.92
C THR A 4 4.28 -16.89 13.75
N SER A 5 4.21 -18.04 13.09
CA SER A 5 4.38 -19.35 13.72
C SER A 5 5.55 -20.10 13.09
N ALA A 6 6.18 -20.97 13.88
CA ALA A 6 7.26 -21.82 13.38
C ALA A 6 6.79 -22.72 12.22
N GLU A 7 5.55 -23.21 12.29
CA GLU A 7 4.96 -24.02 11.21
C GLU A 7 4.77 -23.21 9.93
N GLY A 8 4.24 -21.97 10.04
CA GLY A 8 4.08 -21.08 8.89
C GLY A 8 5.42 -20.75 8.21
N ILE A 9 6.45 -20.46 8.99
CA ILE A 9 7.81 -20.19 8.47
C ILE A 9 8.35 -21.43 7.74
N LYS A 10 8.17 -22.62 8.30
CA LYS A 10 8.58 -23.88 7.69
C LYS A 10 7.84 -24.14 6.37
N GLN A 11 6.53 -23.89 6.32
CA GLN A 11 5.73 -24.04 5.10
C GLN A 11 6.16 -23.07 4.01
N VAL A 12 6.43 -21.81 4.35
CA VAL A 12 6.94 -20.80 3.40
C VAL A 12 8.29 -21.24 2.84
N GLY A 13 9.21 -21.71 3.70
CA GLY A 13 10.50 -22.22 3.25
C GLY A 13 10.37 -23.44 2.34
N ALA A 14 9.49 -24.39 2.65
CA ALA A 14 9.25 -25.57 1.83
C ALA A 14 8.67 -25.21 0.45
N LYS A 15 7.72 -24.27 0.41
CA LYS A 15 7.14 -23.78 -0.87
C LYS A 15 8.16 -22.99 -1.69
N ALA A 16 8.97 -22.16 -1.07
CA ALA A 16 10.03 -21.41 -1.76
C ALA A 16 11.10 -22.35 -2.36
N ALA A 17 11.40 -23.47 -1.70
CA ALA A 17 12.35 -24.48 -2.19
C ALA A 17 11.89 -25.17 -3.48
N LEU A 18 10.62 -25.12 -3.85
CA LEU A 18 10.13 -25.61 -5.15
C LEU A 18 10.63 -24.75 -6.31
N SER A 19 10.87 -23.47 -6.09
CA SER A 19 11.29 -22.51 -7.12
C SER A 19 12.78 -22.16 -7.04
N VAL A 20 13.37 -22.19 -5.85
CA VAL A 20 14.76 -21.78 -5.60
C VAL A 20 15.51 -22.90 -4.88
N LYS A 21 16.59 -23.41 -5.49
CA LYS A 21 17.36 -24.55 -4.93
C LYS A 21 18.06 -24.25 -3.61
N ASN A 22 18.54 -23.04 -3.41
CA ASN A 22 19.28 -22.64 -2.20
C ASN A 22 18.67 -21.36 -1.60
N ILE A 23 17.86 -21.51 -0.55
CA ILE A 23 17.31 -20.38 0.16
C ILE A 23 18.29 -20.00 1.26
N PRO A 24 18.83 -18.74 1.27
CA PRO A 24 19.81 -18.30 2.26
C PRO A 24 19.14 -17.98 3.59
N GLY A 25 18.71 -19.01 4.34
CA GLY A 25 17.97 -18.84 5.59
C GLY A 25 18.68 -18.01 6.66
N ARG A 26 20.01 -17.88 6.58
CA ARG A 26 20.79 -17.02 7.50
C ARG A 26 20.69 -15.53 7.17
N GLU A 27 20.19 -15.18 5.98
CA GLU A 27 19.99 -13.80 5.54
C GLU A 27 18.58 -13.28 5.83
N VAL A 28 17.72 -14.11 6.43
CA VAL A 28 16.40 -13.66 6.88
C VAL A 28 16.57 -12.62 7.99
N ILE A 29 16.08 -11.42 7.76
CA ILE A 29 16.19 -10.29 8.71
C ILE A 29 14.92 -10.09 9.54
N THR A 30 13.79 -10.59 9.06
CA THR A 30 12.50 -10.49 9.76
C THR A 30 11.51 -11.50 9.21
N SER A 31 10.45 -11.75 9.97
CA SER A 31 9.27 -12.49 9.52
C SER A 31 8.01 -11.75 9.97
N PHE A 32 6.98 -11.79 9.17
CA PHE A 32 5.70 -11.18 9.48
C PHE A 32 4.56 -12.02 8.90
N ALA A 33 3.38 -11.87 9.47
CA ALA A 33 2.15 -12.39 8.94
C ALA A 33 1.14 -11.26 8.72
N GLY A 34 0.31 -11.40 7.72
CA GLY A 34 -0.75 -10.47 7.39
C GLY A 34 -2.10 -11.18 7.29
N LEU A 35 -3.16 -10.40 7.31
CA LEU A 35 -4.50 -10.87 6.97
C LEU A 35 -4.70 -10.68 5.47
N ARG A 36 -5.15 -11.75 4.81
CA ARG A 36 -5.58 -11.73 3.43
C ARG A 36 -7.10 -11.84 3.41
N ALA A 37 -7.76 -10.86 2.80
CA ALA A 37 -9.20 -10.92 2.65
C ALA A 37 -9.55 -12.06 1.68
N HIS A 38 -10.34 -13.00 2.16
CA HIS A 38 -10.85 -14.12 1.41
C HIS A 38 -12.37 -13.97 1.28
N VAL A 39 -12.87 -14.07 0.07
CA VAL A 39 -14.30 -14.00 -0.20
C VAL A 39 -14.77 -15.38 -0.58
N THR A 40 -15.60 -15.94 0.27
CA THR A 40 -16.43 -17.10 -0.13
C THR A 40 -17.70 -16.56 -0.72
N VAL A 41 -17.81 -16.59 -2.04
CA VAL A 41 -19.06 -16.22 -2.71
C VAL A 41 -19.95 -17.44 -2.65
N PRO A 42 -21.15 -17.38 -2.02
CA PRO A 42 -22.13 -18.45 -2.19
C PRO A 42 -22.36 -18.59 -3.70
N PRO A 43 -22.55 -19.81 -4.22
CA PRO A 43 -22.89 -19.98 -5.63
C PRO A 43 -24.09 -19.06 -5.88
N TYR A 44 -23.84 -17.92 -6.51
CA TYR A 44 -24.94 -17.11 -7.02
C TYR A 44 -25.70 -18.04 -7.95
N ALA A 45 -26.90 -18.40 -7.57
CA ALA A 45 -27.84 -18.97 -8.50
C ALA A 45 -27.75 -18.06 -9.73
N ALA A 46 -27.46 -18.65 -10.88
CA ALA A 46 -27.29 -17.94 -12.15
C ALA A 46 -28.68 -17.48 -12.65
N GLU A 47 -29.47 -16.90 -11.77
CA GLU A 47 -30.77 -16.35 -12.01
C GLU A 47 -30.64 -14.88 -12.36
N GLU A 48 -30.63 -14.69 -13.68
CA GLU A 48 -31.26 -13.56 -14.33
C GLU A 48 -30.88 -12.15 -13.87
N ALA A 49 -29.69 -11.70 -14.29
CA ALA A 49 -29.58 -10.31 -14.69
C ALA A 49 -30.32 -10.18 -16.04
N SER A 50 -31.66 -10.34 -15.99
CA SER A 50 -32.58 -10.06 -17.08
C SER A 50 -32.59 -8.54 -17.26
N ALA A 51 -31.97 -8.11 -18.35
CA ALA A 51 -32.46 -7.04 -19.22
C ALA A 51 -33.20 -5.87 -18.58
N ALA A 52 -32.49 -4.81 -18.33
CA ALA A 52 -33.07 -3.48 -18.49
C ALA A 52 -32.15 -2.65 -19.40
N GLY A 53 -32.53 -2.51 -20.66
CA GLY A 53 -32.08 -1.44 -21.54
C GLY A 53 -31.03 -1.83 -22.59
N ASN A 54 -31.38 -1.62 -23.83
CA ASN A 54 -30.66 -1.78 -25.08
C ASN A 54 -29.24 -1.14 -25.02
N GLY A 55 -28.26 -1.95 -24.91
CA GLY A 55 -26.84 -1.69 -25.00
C GLY A 55 -26.14 -2.97 -24.61
N GLU A 56 -25.07 -3.37 -25.30
CA GLU A 56 -24.23 -4.48 -24.87
C GLU A 56 -23.76 -4.19 -23.45
N ALA A 57 -24.49 -4.70 -22.46
CA ALA A 57 -24.15 -4.54 -21.06
C ALA A 57 -22.82 -5.22 -20.83
N LEU A 58 -21.81 -4.47 -20.37
CA LEU A 58 -20.58 -5.05 -19.86
C LEU A 58 -20.99 -6.11 -18.83
N LYS A 59 -20.73 -7.37 -19.18
CA LYS A 59 -21.10 -8.48 -18.30
C LYS A 59 -20.19 -8.40 -17.08
N SER A 60 -20.79 -8.33 -15.88
CA SER A 60 -20.03 -8.50 -14.65
C SER A 60 -19.25 -9.82 -14.73
N VAL A 61 -17.96 -9.79 -14.41
CA VAL A 61 -17.17 -11.02 -14.28
C VAL A 61 -17.63 -11.69 -13.00
N ARG A 62 -18.43 -12.72 -13.14
CA ARG A 62 -18.87 -13.55 -12.02
C ARG A 62 -17.93 -14.73 -11.90
N PRO A 63 -17.55 -15.14 -10.68
CA PRO A 63 -16.70 -16.29 -10.49
C PRO A 63 -17.36 -17.54 -11.05
N ALA A 64 -16.62 -18.28 -11.85
CA ALA A 64 -16.99 -19.61 -12.30
C ALA A 64 -16.84 -20.66 -11.18
N TYR A 65 -16.17 -20.29 -10.09
CA TYR A 65 -15.83 -21.14 -8.94
C TYR A 65 -16.13 -20.40 -7.63
N GLU A 66 -16.27 -21.13 -6.53
CA GLU A 66 -16.59 -20.58 -5.20
C GLU A 66 -15.52 -19.59 -4.65
N GLU A 67 -14.31 -19.56 -5.24
CA GLU A 67 -13.17 -18.77 -4.80
C GLU A 67 -12.52 -18.03 -5.97
N ASP A 68 -13.20 -17.02 -6.52
CA ASP A 68 -12.71 -16.24 -7.65
C ASP A 68 -13.00 -14.74 -7.47
N PHE A 69 -12.54 -13.93 -8.41
CA PHE A 69 -12.75 -12.48 -8.41
C PHE A 69 -14.21 -12.14 -8.56
N VAL A 70 -14.67 -11.22 -7.70
CA VAL A 70 -15.99 -10.62 -7.80
C VAL A 70 -15.82 -9.18 -8.26
N ILE A 71 -16.12 -8.91 -9.53
CA ILE A 71 -15.99 -7.56 -10.10
C ILE A 71 -17.26 -7.25 -10.87
N GLY A 72 -18.03 -6.25 -10.41
CA GLY A 72 -19.26 -5.85 -11.08
C GLY A 72 -20.20 -5.09 -10.18
N GLU A 73 -21.32 -4.67 -10.75
CA GLU A 73 -22.39 -4.01 -10.01
C GLU A 73 -23.12 -5.00 -9.10
N ALA A 74 -23.33 -4.62 -7.84
CA ALA A 74 -24.09 -5.42 -6.89
C ALA A 74 -25.55 -5.52 -7.32
N ALA A 75 -26.12 -6.73 -7.27
CA ALA A 75 -27.48 -6.99 -7.76
C ALA A 75 -28.57 -6.26 -6.94
N ASP A 76 -28.31 -6.04 -5.66
CA ASP A 76 -29.21 -5.41 -4.68
C ASP A 76 -28.92 -3.92 -4.43
N ALA A 77 -27.84 -3.38 -5.03
CA ALA A 77 -27.44 -2.00 -4.84
C ALA A 77 -26.99 -1.33 -6.15
N PRO A 78 -27.93 -0.86 -6.99
CA PRO A 78 -27.60 -0.20 -8.24
C PRO A 78 -26.62 0.98 -8.05
N GLY A 79 -25.58 1.02 -8.88
CA GLY A 79 -24.49 2.00 -8.77
C GLY A 79 -23.36 1.62 -7.79
N PHE A 80 -23.51 0.54 -7.03
CA PHE A 80 -22.45 0.00 -6.17
C PHE A 80 -21.66 -1.07 -6.94
N ILE A 81 -20.36 -0.86 -7.07
CA ILE A 81 -19.48 -1.79 -7.79
C ILE A 81 -18.60 -2.52 -6.79
N ASP A 82 -18.77 -3.82 -6.70
CA ASP A 82 -17.89 -4.70 -5.95
C ASP A 82 -16.59 -4.93 -6.70
N VAL A 83 -15.48 -4.93 -5.97
CA VAL A 83 -14.14 -5.31 -6.46
C VAL A 83 -13.48 -6.12 -5.35
N ALA A 84 -13.74 -7.41 -5.31
CA ALA A 84 -13.39 -8.27 -4.19
C ALA A 84 -12.80 -9.62 -4.65
N GLY A 85 -12.26 -10.39 -3.71
CA GLY A 85 -11.76 -11.75 -3.96
C GLY A 85 -10.43 -11.85 -4.69
N MET A 86 -9.76 -10.72 -5.00
CA MET A 86 -8.51 -10.74 -5.79
C MET A 86 -7.29 -11.22 -5.02
N GLU A 87 -7.33 -11.28 -3.72
CA GLU A 87 -6.31 -11.83 -2.83
C GLU A 87 -4.84 -11.46 -3.20
N SER A 88 -3.95 -12.47 -3.35
CA SER A 88 -2.54 -12.27 -3.65
C SER A 88 -2.24 -11.61 -5.00
N PRO A 89 -2.96 -11.90 -6.12
CA PRO A 89 -2.71 -11.24 -7.41
C PRO A 89 -3.29 -9.83 -7.50
N GLY A 90 -3.98 -9.32 -6.47
CA GLY A 90 -4.64 -8.03 -6.48
C GLY A 90 -3.74 -6.87 -6.91
N LEU A 91 -2.49 -6.82 -6.43
CA LEU A 91 -1.56 -5.76 -6.82
C LEU A 91 -1.14 -5.85 -8.29
N SER A 92 -0.86 -7.05 -8.79
CA SER A 92 -0.44 -7.25 -10.18
C SER A 92 -1.58 -7.11 -11.19
N CYS A 93 -2.81 -7.46 -10.82
CA CYS A 93 -3.98 -7.30 -11.69
C CYS A 93 -4.63 -5.91 -11.60
N ALA A 94 -4.25 -5.08 -10.62
CA ALA A 94 -4.87 -3.77 -10.37
C ALA A 94 -4.98 -2.85 -11.59
N PRO A 95 -3.99 -2.76 -12.52
CA PRO A 95 -4.15 -1.92 -13.71
C PRO A 95 -5.30 -2.39 -14.61
N ALA A 96 -5.37 -3.68 -14.94
CA ALA A 96 -6.42 -4.25 -15.78
C ALA A 96 -7.81 -4.16 -15.12
N VAL A 97 -7.88 -4.46 -13.81
CA VAL A 97 -9.11 -4.31 -13.04
C VAL A 97 -9.56 -2.86 -13.00
N GLY A 98 -8.61 -1.92 -12.84
CA GLY A 98 -8.91 -0.49 -12.85
C GLY A 98 -9.50 0.00 -14.17
N GLU A 99 -8.97 -0.46 -15.31
CA GLU A 99 -9.53 -0.18 -16.64
C GLU A 99 -10.96 -0.73 -16.77
N TYR A 100 -11.15 -1.98 -16.40
CA TYR A 100 -12.45 -2.62 -16.43
C TYR A 100 -13.50 -1.92 -15.56
N VAL A 101 -13.14 -1.58 -14.31
CA VAL A 101 -14.03 -0.84 -13.40
C VAL A 101 -14.33 0.57 -13.94
N ALA A 102 -13.34 1.24 -14.57
CA ALA A 102 -13.57 2.54 -15.17
C ALA A 102 -14.60 2.47 -16.31
N GLU A 103 -14.63 1.38 -17.08
CA GLU A 103 -15.66 1.15 -18.11
C GLU A 103 -17.06 0.95 -17.49
N LEU A 104 -17.15 0.16 -16.40
CA LEU A 104 -18.43 0.01 -15.66
C LEU A 104 -18.92 1.37 -15.15
N VAL A 105 -18.05 2.15 -14.52
CA VAL A 105 -18.39 3.50 -14.02
C VAL A 105 -18.84 4.42 -15.16
N ARG A 106 -18.15 4.38 -16.30
CA ARG A 106 -18.55 5.18 -17.48
C ARG A 106 -19.92 4.80 -18.00
N ALA A 107 -20.25 3.52 -18.00
CA ALA A 107 -21.56 3.04 -18.44
C ALA A 107 -22.70 3.56 -17.54
N ILE A 108 -22.46 3.61 -16.23
CA ILE A 108 -23.44 4.06 -15.22
C ILE A 108 -23.56 5.59 -15.20
N LEU A 109 -22.43 6.29 -15.03
CA LEU A 109 -22.43 7.73 -14.75
C LEU A 109 -22.38 8.60 -16.01
N LYS A 110 -21.92 8.07 -17.15
CA LYS A 110 -21.66 8.81 -18.39
C LYS A 110 -20.93 10.14 -18.14
N PRO A 111 -19.80 10.12 -17.42
CA PRO A 111 -19.12 11.32 -16.98
C PRO A 111 -18.56 12.10 -18.17
N GLN A 112 -18.51 13.43 -18.02
CA GLN A 112 -17.81 14.28 -18.97
C GLN A 112 -16.31 14.22 -18.74
N GLU A 113 -15.52 14.31 -19.81
CA GLU A 113 -14.07 14.39 -19.70
C GLU A 113 -13.62 15.65 -18.99
N LYS A 114 -12.65 15.50 -18.09
CA LYS A 114 -12.08 16.62 -17.35
C LYS A 114 -11.15 17.42 -18.27
N LYS A 115 -11.47 18.67 -18.56
CA LYS A 115 -10.69 19.56 -19.47
C LYS A 115 -9.21 19.70 -19.09
N ASN A 116 -8.89 19.71 -17.79
CA ASN A 116 -7.54 19.86 -17.26
C ASN A 116 -7.11 18.59 -16.52
N PHE A 117 -7.19 17.44 -17.19
CA PHE A 117 -6.79 16.17 -16.60
C PHE A 117 -5.26 16.08 -16.50
N VAL A 118 -4.76 15.83 -15.28
CA VAL A 118 -3.34 15.56 -15.03
C VAL A 118 -3.16 14.05 -15.01
N SER A 119 -2.62 13.50 -16.10
CA SER A 119 -2.45 12.05 -16.29
C SER A 119 -1.25 11.46 -15.54
N THR A 120 -0.33 12.30 -15.08
CA THR A 120 0.91 11.85 -14.44
C THR A 120 1.08 12.47 -13.06
N ARG A 121 1.75 11.76 -12.18
CA ARG A 121 2.16 12.26 -10.88
C ARG A 121 3.67 12.12 -10.71
N LYS A 122 4.33 13.19 -10.29
CA LYS A 122 5.77 13.16 -9.98
C LYS A 122 6.04 12.15 -8.86
N GLY A 123 6.96 11.23 -9.10
CA GLY A 123 7.46 10.28 -8.09
C GLY A 123 8.24 10.98 -6.98
N ILE A 124 8.52 10.26 -5.90
CA ILE A 124 9.51 10.67 -4.91
C ILE A 124 10.88 10.35 -5.53
N PRO A 125 11.83 11.30 -5.59
CA PRO A 125 13.19 10.99 -6.02
C PRO A 125 13.79 9.90 -5.14
N CYS A 126 14.58 9.01 -5.73
CA CYS A 126 15.30 7.97 -4.99
C CYS A 126 16.78 8.34 -4.94
N MET A 127 17.25 8.81 -3.79
CA MET A 127 18.64 9.28 -3.63
C MET A 127 19.66 8.13 -3.74
N GLU A 128 19.26 6.90 -3.37
CA GLU A 128 20.13 5.73 -3.49
C GLU A 128 20.53 5.45 -4.95
N SER A 129 19.57 5.50 -5.86
CA SER A 129 19.76 5.17 -7.29
C SER A 129 20.05 6.39 -8.17
N ALA A 130 20.00 7.60 -7.63
CA ALA A 130 20.26 8.83 -8.38
C ALA A 130 21.75 8.94 -8.79
N SER A 131 22.02 9.56 -9.95
CA SER A 131 23.39 9.93 -10.33
C SER A 131 23.96 11.03 -9.42
N ASP A 132 25.26 11.22 -9.44
CA ASP A 132 25.89 12.24 -8.61
C ASP A 132 25.43 13.66 -9.00
N GLU A 133 25.22 13.91 -10.29
CA GLU A 133 24.69 15.17 -10.78
C GLU A 133 23.25 15.42 -10.29
N GLU A 134 22.44 14.37 -10.31
CA GLU A 134 21.05 14.44 -9.83
C GLU A 134 21.02 14.65 -8.31
N ARG A 135 21.86 13.96 -7.53
CA ARG A 135 22.01 14.16 -6.09
C ARG A 135 22.40 15.61 -5.77
N GLN A 136 23.41 16.14 -6.46
CA GLN A 136 23.86 17.53 -6.27
C GLN A 136 22.75 18.52 -6.61
N ARG A 137 21.98 18.28 -7.68
CA ARG A 137 20.85 19.12 -8.05
C ARG A 137 19.77 19.11 -6.97
N LEU A 138 19.36 17.92 -6.50
CA LEU A 138 18.35 17.77 -5.47
C LEU A 138 18.75 18.42 -4.15
N ILE A 139 20.01 18.26 -3.72
CA ILE A 139 20.54 18.87 -2.49
C ILE A 139 20.59 20.40 -2.62
N LYS A 140 20.94 20.92 -3.81
CA LYS A 140 20.94 22.37 -4.07
C LYS A 140 19.52 22.96 -4.04
N GLU A 141 18.52 22.23 -4.57
CA GLU A 141 17.12 22.63 -4.55
C GLU A 141 16.51 22.53 -3.15
N ASN A 142 16.84 21.49 -2.40
CA ASN A 142 16.37 21.27 -1.04
C ASN A 142 17.45 20.54 -0.21
N PRO A 143 18.13 21.24 0.72
CA PRO A 143 19.20 20.66 1.55
C PRO A 143 18.80 19.40 2.33
N ALA A 144 17.50 19.19 2.60
CA ALA A 144 17.02 17.99 3.27
C ALA A 144 17.35 16.69 2.51
N TYR A 145 17.56 16.73 1.19
CA TYR A 145 18.07 15.60 0.42
C TYR A 145 19.53 15.23 0.75
N GLY A 146 20.29 16.12 1.38
CA GLY A 146 21.63 15.83 1.88
C GLY A 146 21.67 15.15 3.25
N ASN A 147 20.54 15.08 3.96
CA ASN A 147 20.47 14.52 5.30
C ASN A 147 19.95 13.08 5.28
N VAL A 148 20.83 12.09 5.41
CA VAL A 148 20.48 10.67 5.42
C VAL A 148 19.88 10.27 6.78
N ILE A 149 18.62 9.89 6.80
CA ILE A 149 17.89 9.45 7.98
C ILE A 149 17.94 7.92 8.13
N CYS A 150 17.61 7.18 7.09
CA CYS A 150 17.71 5.71 7.11
C CYS A 150 18.98 5.25 6.38
N ARG A 151 20.01 4.87 7.14
CA ARG A 151 21.29 4.42 6.56
C ARG A 151 21.23 3.06 5.88
N CYS A 152 20.32 2.18 6.32
CA CYS A 152 20.19 0.84 5.75
C CYS A 152 19.59 0.88 4.33
N GLU A 153 18.71 1.82 4.08
CA GLU A 153 17.98 2.00 2.81
C GLU A 153 18.37 3.33 2.12
N MET A 154 19.38 4.01 2.63
CA MET A 154 19.92 5.28 2.12
C MET A 154 18.86 6.37 1.90
N VAL A 155 17.76 6.34 2.70
CA VAL A 155 16.66 7.30 2.57
C VAL A 155 16.96 8.59 3.30
N THR A 156 16.79 9.70 2.61
CA THR A 156 17.05 11.07 3.10
C THR A 156 15.81 11.72 3.72
N GLU A 157 16.02 12.79 4.48
CA GLU A 157 14.95 13.63 5.00
C GLU A 157 14.10 14.23 3.87
N GLY A 158 14.73 14.63 2.75
CA GLY A 158 14.00 15.16 1.58
C GLY A 158 12.98 14.18 1.03
N GLU A 159 13.33 12.88 0.91
CA GLU A 159 12.41 11.83 0.47
C GLU A 159 11.26 11.62 1.47
N ILE A 160 11.55 11.71 2.78
CA ILE A 160 10.55 11.59 3.84
C ILE A 160 9.58 12.79 3.79
N LEU A 161 10.10 14.00 3.61
CA LEU A 161 9.28 15.21 3.45
C LEU A 161 8.36 15.11 2.24
N ASP A 162 8.86 14.65 1.12
CA ASP A 162 8.03 14.41 -0.09
C ASP A 162 6.95 13.37 0.18
N ALA A 163 7.26 12.32 0.93
CA ALA A 163 6.28 11.30 1.31
C ALA A 163 5.16 11.85 2.20
N ILE A 164 5.45 12.86 3.03
CA ILE A 164 4.50 13.49 3.95
C ILE A 164 3.67 14.57 3.26
N ARG A 165 4.32 15.42 2.46
CA ARG A 165 3.72 16.65 1.88
C ARG A 165 2.88 16.41 0.62
N ARG A 166 3.07 15.28 -0.05
CA ARG A 166 2.32 14.95 -1.26
C ARG A 166 0.83 14.70 -1.00
N PRO A 167 -0.05 14.81 -2.02
CA PRO A 167 -1.45 14.39 -1.90
C PRO A 167 -1.53 12.95 -1.37
N LEU A 168 -2.41 12.69 -0.42
CA LEU A 168 -2.48 11.44 0.35
C LEU A 168 -1.14 11.11 1.03
N GLY A 169 -0.51 12.12 1.63
CA GLY A 169 0.78 12.00 2.29
C GLY A 169 0.77 11.06 3.49
N ALA A 170 1.98 10.63 3.87
CA ALA A 170 2.17 9.80 5.06
C ALA A 170 1.76 10.56 6.33
N ARG A 171 1.07 9.87 7.25
CA ARG A 171 0.66 10.37 8.57
C ARG A 171 1.15 9.48 9.71
N THR A 172 1.82 8.37 9.38
CA THR A 172 2.33 7.37 10.31
C THR A 172 3.71 6.92 9.85
N THR A 173 4.49 6.29 10.72
CA THR A 173 5.81 5.80 10.33
C THR A 173 5.72 4.67 9.30
N ASP A 174 4.71 3.80 9.36
CA ASP A 174 4.45 2.82 8.32
C ASP A 174 4.01 3.48 7.00
N GLY A 175 3.32 4.63 7.08
CA GLY A 175 3.00 5.45 5.91
C GLY A 175 4.26 5.97 5.21
N VAL A 176 5.25 6.43 5.96
CA VAL A 176 6.57 6.82 5.45
C VAL A 176 7.30 5.61 4.87
N LYS A 177 7.37 4.52 5.64
CA LYS A 177 8.05 3.28 5.25
C LYS A 177 7.55 2.72 3.91
N ARG A 178 6.24 2.69 3.70
CA ARG A 178 5.63 2.17 2.46
C ARG A 178 5.88 3.05 1.24
N ARG A 179 6.25 4.32 1.44
CA ARG A 179 6.50 5.28 0.35
C ARG A 179 7.98 5.47 0.05
N THR A 180 8.85 5.28 1.03
CA THR A 180 10.29 5.57 0.92
C THR A 180 11.20 4.39 1.22
N ARG A 181 10.68 3.31 1.82
CA ARG A 181 11.41 2.18 2.39
C ARG A 181 12.17 2.49 3.70
N ALA A 182 12.12 3.73 4.23
CA ALA A 182 12.73 4.04 5.52
C ALA A 182 12.23 3.08 6.61
N GLY A 183 13.14 2.36 7.26
CA GLY A 183 12.83 1.36 8.27
C GLY A 183 12.67 -0.08 7.76
N MET A 184 12.79 -0.33 6.44
CA MET A 184 12.72 -1.69 5.86
C MET A 184 14.06 -2.43 5.88
N GLY A 185 15.15 -1.74 6.11
CA GLY A 185 16.49 -2.32 6.06
C GLY A 185 16.79 -3.24 7.25
N ARG A 186 18.02 -3.73 7.30
CA ARG A 186 18.48 -4.76 8.25
C ARG A 186 18.17 -4.46 9.71
N CYS A 187 18.25 -3.18 10.14
CA CYS A 187 17.98 -2.81 11.53
C CYS A 187 16.47 -2.75 11.89
N GLN A 188 15.58 -2.91 10.91
CA GLN A 188 14.12 -2.90 11.10
C GLN A 188 13.64 -1.71 11.94
N SER A 189 14.00 -0.50 11.52
CA SER A 189 13.68 0.79 12.15
C SER A 189 14.45 1.11 13.45
N GLY A 190 15.31 0.24 13.93
CA GLY A 190 15.99 0.40 15.23
C GLY A 190 16.76 1.71 15.41
N PHE A 191 17.22 2.34 14.32
CA PHE A 191 17.98 3.60 14.38
C PHE A 191 17.25 4.79 13.79
N CYS A 192 16.51 4.61 12.70
CA CYS A 192 15.89 5.75 12.00
C CYS A 192 14.53 6.18 12.59
N ASN A 193 13.84 5.28 13.32
CA ASN A 193 12.47 5.53 13.77
C ASN A 193 12.31 6.81 14.61
N PRO A 194 13.16 7.11 15.60
CA PRO A 194 13.03 8.35 16.37
C PRO A 194 13.06 9.60 15.47
N LYS A 195 13.97 9.61 14.49
CA LYS A 195 14.06 10.73 13.53
C LYS A 195 12.83 10.80 12.59
N VAL A 196 12.27 9.67 12.20
CA VAL A 196 11.05 9.65 11.39
C VAL A 196 9.86 10.18 12.19
N VAL A 197 9.78 9.84 13.50
CA VAL A 197 8.75 10.36 14.41
C VAL A 197 8.90 11.89 14.57
N GLU A 198 10.11 12.38 14.84
CA GLU A 198 10.41 13.81 14.94
C GLU A 198 10.00 14.59 13.67
N ILE A 199 10.38 14.06 12.50
CA ILE A 199 10.03 14.69 11.20
C ILE A 199 8.51 14.69 10.99
N LEU A 200 7.82 13.58 11.29
CA LEU A 200 6.36 13.50 11.18
C LEU A 200 5.69 14.49 12.12
N ALA A 201 6.08 14.54 13.39
CA ALA A 201 5.52 15.44 14.39
C ALA A 201 5.68 16.91 13.95
N ARG A 202 6.87 17.28 13.52
CA ARG A 202 7.16 18.62 12.99
C ARG A 202 6.29 18.98 11.77
N GLU A 203 6.19 18.10 10.79
CA GLU A 203 5.44 18.34 9.56
C GLU A 203 3.92 18.34 9.76
N LEU A 204 3.43 17.53 10.68
CA LEU A 204 2.01 17.47 11.02
C LEU A 204 1.59 18.50 12.09
N GLN A 205 2.57 19.17 12.70
CA GLN A 205 2.36 20.15 13.79
C GLN A 205 1.63 19.53 15.00
N VAL A 206 2.04 18.33 15.39
CA VAL A 206 1.52 17.58 16.54
C VAL A 206 2.66 17.19 17.47
N ASP A 207 2.33 16.78 18.70
CA ASP A 207 3.32 16.21 19.62
C ASP A 207 3.80 14.84 19.15
N GLU A 208 5.05 14.47 19.47
CA GLU A 208 5.61 13.18 19.11
C GLU A 208 4.81 12.00 19.68
N SER A 209 4.16 12.19 20.83
CA SER A 209 3.27 11.19 21.44
C SER A 209 2.03 10.89 20.60
N GLU A 210 1.64 11.79 19.70
CA GLU A 210 0.52 11.59 18.78
C GLU A 210 0.90 10.78 17.53
N ILE A 211 2.19 10.60 17.29
CA ILE A 211 2.66 9.83 16.13
C ILE A 211 2.47 8.34 16.39
N ARG A 212 1.87 7.69 15.41
CA ARG A 212 1.54 6.27 15.44
C ARG A 212 2.39 5.49 14.44
N LYS A 213 2.56 4.20 14.74
CA LYS A 213 3.17 3.26 13.79
C LYS A 213 2.27 3.07 12.56
N ALA A 214 1.01 2.80 12.77
CA ALA A 214 0.02 2.51 11.73
C ALA A 214 -1.36 3.08 12.09
N GLY A 215 -2.34 2.22 12.41
CA GLY A 215 -3.68 2.62 12.84
C GLY A 215 -3.79 2.92 14.32
N ASP A 216 -5.02 3.04 14.80
CA ASP A 216 -5.31 3.30 16.21
C ASP A 216 -4.71 2.24 17.14
N GLY A 217 -4.28 2.67 18.31
CA GLY A 217 -3.65 1.81 19.31
C GLY A 217 -2.18 1.46 19.05
N SER A 218 -1.54 2.00 17.97
CA SER A 218 -0.13 1.72 17.64
C SER A 218 0.81 2.86 18.01
N TRP A 219 0.70 3.34 19.22
CA TRP A 219 1.50 4.44 19.77
C TRP A 219 2.95 4.02 20.01
N TYR A 220 3.88 4.95 19.83
CA TYR A 220 5.28 4.79 20.24
C TYR A 220 5.54 5.30 21.65
N LEU A 221 4.87 6.40 22.00
CA LEU A 221 4.98 7.02 23.30
C LEU A 221 3.61 6.99 23.95
N LEU A 222 3.54 6.53 25.17
CA LEU A 222 2.32 6.66 25.98
C LEU A 222 2.41 7.98 26.75
N PRO A 223 1.28 8.72 26.92
CA PRO A 223 1.24 9.86 27.80
C PRO A 223 1.72 9.43 29.19
N LEU A 224 2.59 10.23 29.82
CA LEU A 224 2.90 10.02 31.22
C LEU A 224 1.58 10.20 31.99
N GLU A 225 1.11 9.17 32.65
CA GLU A 225 0.01 9.32 33.61
C GLU A 225 0.48 10.36 34.62
N GLU A 226 -0.23 11.47 34.71
CA GLU A 226 -0.04 12.40 35.82
C GLU A 226 -0.25 11.58 37.10
N LYS A 227 0.84 11.37 37.84
CA LYS A 227 0.74 10.73 39.16
C LYS A 227 -0.15 11.65 40.02
N ALA A 228 -1.39 11.16 40.22
CA ALA A 228 -2.35 11.77 41.16
C ALA A 228 -1.83 11.75 42.60
#